data_552874aa5cc17783a47b213496cd4461
#
_entry.id   552874aa5cc17783a47b213496cd4461
#
_cell.length_a   1.000
_cell.length_b   1.000
_cell.length_c   1.000
_cell.angle_alpha   90.00
_cell.angle_beta   90.00
_cell.angle_gamma   90.00
#
_symmetry.space_group_name_H-M   'P 1'
#
loop_
_entity.id
_entity.type
_entity.pdbx_description
1 polymer ?
#
loop_
_entity_poly.entity_id
_entity_poly.type
_entity_poly.pdbx_seq_one_letter_code
_entity_poly.pdbx_strand_id
1 'polypeptide(L)'
;MCQEHGVLEALCTQCNSALIPVFKKKGDWCAEHGLPESICPICHPERGGRPPESLDLALDASPPDGIRVRLASVEAGLVAGLRTAAIEAAHPEREVGAIATIQYDATRVARINPRASGVVTSLSVGVGSVVEAGAELAQIESAAVGEGEARLVTARAQLRLARRQLARSETLLADGATSIRAVDEARGVVREAQGDIAALAAQQAVVGQIDGPSYRITSPLAGIVMRRATSIGAFVDTEDLLFEVVDTAVMWAEVEVAEMDIAAVPDGLEVVVTVPTLGDRTFVGRVAYVAPEVDPHSRTVLVRAALDNTDGLLRANMFARAQLRAPTLVFDTGTEPERDAQERPKASKAAWLVPRDAIQAAKDVFMVFVQIAPDVYEGRRVVVGRAAADGRVAVTGRLAEGERIVDRGAFILKTETLKDSIGAGCCADEGGL
;
A
#
# COMPACT_ATOMS: atom_id res chain seq x y z
N MET A 1 -10.04 -31.05 -45.41
CA MET A 1 -9.52 -31.49 -46.70
C MET A 1 -10.66 -31.63 -47.67
N CYS A 2 -10.54 -31.04 -48.83
CA CYS A 2 -11.49 -31.28 -49.94
C CYS A 2 -11.38 -32.74 -50.38
N GLN A 3 -12.52 -33.44 -50.36
CA GLN A 3 -12.55 -34.90 -50.62
C GLN A 3 -12.20 -35.23 -52.07
N GLU A 4 -12.48 -34.30 -53.01
CA GLU A 4 -12.25 -34.52 -54.45
C GLU A 4 -10.84 -34.08 -54.93
N HIS A 5 -10.25 -33.09 -54.28
CA HIS A 5 -9.00 -32.47 -54.78
C HIS A 5 -7.80 -32.62 -53.84
N GLY A 6 -8.00 -33.23 -52.67
CA GLY A 6 -6.92 -33.59 -51.74
C GLY A 6 -6.18 -32.40 -51.11
N VAL A 7 -6.71 -31.18 -51.17
CA VAL A 7 -6.16 -29.94 -50.56
C VAL A 7 -7.12 -29.43 -49.47
N LEU A 8 -6.61 -28.51 -48.62
CA LEU A 8 -7.47 -27.84 -47.64
C LEU A 8 -8.65 -27.17 -48.36
N GLU A 9 -9.87 -27.41 -47.91
CA GLU A 9 -11.10 -26.93 -48.53
C GLU A 9 -11.13 -25.40 -48.69
N ALA A 10 -10.65 -24.68 -47.71
CA ALA A 10 -10.51 -23.20 -47.71
C ALA A 10 -9.54 -22.67 -48.76
N LEU A 11 -8.67 -23.50 -49.33
CA LEU A 11 -7.63 -23.12 -50.31
C LEU A 11 -7.86 -23.80 -51.65
N CYS A 12 -8.90 -24.57 -51.81
CA CYS A 12 -9.20 -25.34 -53.02
C CYS A 12 -9.71 -24.41 -54.12
N THR A 13 -8.86 -24.09 -55.08
CA THR A 13 -9.20 -23.26 -56.23
C THR A 13 -10.11 -23.91 -57.25
N GLN A 14 -10.19 -25.26 -57.23
CA GLN A 14 -11.11 -26.03 -58.05
C GLN A 14 -12.56 -25.92 -57.53
N CYS A 15 -12.75 -25.86 -56.23
CA CYS A 15 -14.07 -25.62 -55.60
C CYS A 15 -14.43 -24.15 -55.50
N ASN A 16 -13.43 -23.27 -55.36
CA ASN A 16 -13.60 -21.83 -55.28
C ASN A 16 -12.67 -21.11 -56.25
N SER A 17 -13.19 -20.90 -57.48
CA SER A 17 -12.45 -20.27 -58.57
C SER A 17 -12.06 -18.78 -58.28
N ALA A 18 -12.72 -18.11 -57.33
CA ALA A 18 -12.38 -16.74 -56.89
C ALA A 18 -11.01 -16.65 -56.26
N LEU A 19 -10.42 -17.73 -55.81
CA LEU A 19 -9.07 -17.80 -55.24
C LEU A 19 -7.95 -17.82 -56.34
N ILE A 20 -8.27 -18.14 -57.59
CA ILE A 20 -7.31 -18.26 -58.69
C ILE A 20 -6.52 -16.95 -58.89
N PRO A 21 -7.18 -15.77 -59.00
CA PRO A 21 -6.43 -14.51 -59.20
C PRO A 21 -5.50 -14.18 -58.04
N VAL A 22 -5.85 -14.57 -56.81
CA VAL A 22 -5.06 -14.32 -55.60
C VAL A 22 -3.76 -15.11 -55.64
N PHE A 23 -3.82 -16.38 -55.95
CA PHE A 23 -2.62 -17.23 -56.03
C PHE A 23 -1.77 -16.91 -57.26
N LYS A 24 -2.39 -16.54 -58.41
CA LYS A 24 -1.66 -16.05 -59.58
C LYS A 24 -0.88 -14.75 -59.27
N LYS A 25 -1.50 -13.79 -58.55
CA LYS A 25 -0.87 -12.55 -58.14
C LYS A 25 0.29 -12.76 -57.17
N LYS A 26 0.21 -13.80 -56.34
CA LYS A 26 1.28 -14.23 -55.41
C LYS A 26 2.40 -15.02 -56.06
N GLY A 27 2.26 -15.41 -57.34
CA GLY A 27 3.23 -16.27 -58.03
C GLY A 27 3.18 -17.73 -57.56
N ASP A 28 2.13 -18.10 -56.81
CA ASP A 28 1.94 -19.47 -56.28
C ASP A 28 0.79 -20.16 -57.06
N TRP A 29 1.03 -20.44 -58.33
CA TRP A 29 0.04 -20.99 -59.19
C TRP A 29 0.59 -22.12 -60.08
N CYS A 30 0.12 -23.31 -59.92
CA CYS A 30 0.41 -24.44 -60.79
C CYS A 30 -0.57 -24.45 -61.98
N ALA A 31 -0.12 -24.09 -63.18
CA ALA A 31 -0.94 -24.01 -64.38
C ALA A 31 -1.43 -25.38 -64.88
N GLU A 32 -0.65 -26.42 -64.62
CA GLU A 32 -0.96 -27.80 -65.07
C GLU A 32 -2.10 -28.44 -64.23
N HIS A 33 -2.13 -28.18 -62.94
CA HIS A 33 -3.05 -28.83 -62.02
C HIS A 33 -4.17 -27.91 -61.54
N GLY A 34 -4.13 -26.61 -61.83
CA GLY A 34 -5.18 -25.65 -61.43
C GLY A 34 -5.30 -25.43 -59.95
N LEU A 35 -4.26 -25.66 -59.19
CA LEU A 35 -4.12 -25.51 -57.75
C LEU A 35 -2.95 -24.59 -57.39
N PRO A 36 -2.91 -23.98 -56.19
CA PRO A 36 -1.72 -23.30 -55.72
C PRO A 36 -0.53 -24.25 -55.68
N GLU A 37 0.63 -23.81 -56.22
CA GLU A 37 1.80 -24.69 -56.37
C GLU A 37 2.32 -25.19 -55.04
N SER A 38 2.31 -24.33 -54.03
CA SER A 38 2.77 -24.61 -52.66
C SER A 38 1.99 -25.75 -51.96
N ILE A 39 0.74 -25.99 -52.34
CA ILE A 39 -0.15 -27.01 -51.75
C ILE A 39 -0.63 -28.06 -52.74
N CYS A 40 -0.12 -28.01 -53.96
CA CYS A 40 -0.52 -28.99 -55.01
C CYS A 40 -0.07 -30.40 -54.61
N PRO A 41 -1.00 -31.35 -54.39
CA PRO A 41 -0.65 -32.71 -53.93
C PRO A 41 0.07 -33.52 -55.00
N ILE A 42 0.03 -33.07 -56.26
CA ILE A 42 0.70 -33.73 -57.40
C ILE A 42 2.12 -33.23 -57.52
N CYS A 43 2.37 -31.90 -57.36
CA CYS A 43 3.69 -31.29 -57.41
C CYS A 43 4.49 -31.54 -56.10
N HIS A 44 3.77 -31.59 -54.98
CA HIS A 44 4.33 -31.77 -53.64
C HIS A 44 3.61 -32.87 -52.87
N PRO A 45 3.73 -34.14 -53.26
CA PRO A 45 3.04 -35.25 -52.63
C PRO A 45 3.41 -35.43 -51.16
N GLU A 46 4.61 -35.02 -50.77
CA GLU A 46 5.10 -35.05 -49.40
C GLU A 46 4.30 -34.15 -48.43
N ARG A 47 3.60 -33.15 -48.97
CA ARG A 47 2.81 -32.17 -48.15
C ARG A 47 1.36 -32.59 -48.00
N GLY A 48 0.87 -33.57 -48.75
CA GLY A 48 -0.49 -34.09 -48.65
C GLY A 48 -1.55 -33.00 -48.80
N GLY A 49 -1.35 -31.97 -49.64
CA GLY A 49 -2.30 -30.90 -49.89
C GLY A 49 -2.35 -29.82 -48.77
N ARG A 50 -1.36 -29.78 -47.90
CA ARG A 50 -1.23 -28.80 -46.86
C ARG A 50 -0.16 -27.76 -47.21
N PRO A 51 -0.31 -26.49 -46.77
CA PRO A 51 0.72 -25.49 -46.92
C PRO A 51 1.99 -25.90 -46.16
N PRO A 52 3.19 -25.49 -46.60
CA PRO A 52 4.43 -25.71 -45.85
C PRO A 52 4.35 -25.05 -44.48
N GLU A 53 4.92 -25.68 -43.45
CA GLU A 53 4.95 -25.15 -42.08
C GLU A 53 5.56 -23.75 -41.96
N SER A 54 6.36 -23.34 -42.95
CA SER A 54 6.94 -22.00 -43.03
C SER A 54 6.03 -20.93 -43.68
N LEU A 55 4.82 -21.28 -44.15
CA LEU A 55 3.76 -20.33 -44.37
C LEU A 55 3.10 -20.06 -43.01
N ASP A 56 3.82 -19.38 -42.14
CA ASP A 56 3.23 -18.47 -41.16
C ASP A 56 2.40 -17.48 -41.97
N LEU A 57 1.20 -17.91 -42.28
CA LEU A 57 0.17 -17.01 -42.68
C LEU A 57 0.08 -16.02 -41.52
N ALA A 58 0.22 -14.74 -41.81
CA ALA A 58 0.00 -13.63 -40.87
C ALA A 58 -1.43 -13.66 -40.24
N LEU A 59 -2.08 -14.83 -40.28
CA LEU A 59 -3.36 -15.18 -39.65
C LEU A 59 -3.25 -15.16 -38.11
N ASP A 60 -2.02 -15.23 -37.56
CA ASP A 60 -1.79 -15.25 -36.11
C ASP A 60 -1.31 -13.93 -35.55
N ALA A 61 -0.98 -12.95 -36.38
CA ALA A 61 -0.58 -11.64 -35.91
C ALA A 61 -1.79 -10.88 -35.35
N SER A 62 -1.63 -10.34 -34.13
CA SER A 62 -2.60 -9.40 -33.57
C SER A 62 -2.67 -8.12 -34.41
N PRO A 63 -3.83 -7.48 -34.55
CA PRO A 63 -3.94 -6.24 -35.32
C PRO A 63 -2.89 -5.21 -34.88
N PRO A 64 -2.20 -4.54 -35.84
CA PRO A 64 -1.20 -3.55 -35.48
C PRO A 64 -1.84 -2.34 -34.79
N ASP A 65 -1.08 -1.65 -33.90
CA ASP A 65 -1.50 -0.39 -33.33
C ASP A 65 -1.60 0.70 -34.41
N GLY A 66 -2.67 1.50 -34.37
CA GLY A 66 -2.92 2.57 -35.34
C GLY A 66 -3.52 2.12 -36.66
N ILE A 67 -4.08 0.90 -36.73
CA ILE A 67 -4.79 0.44 -37.94
C ILE A 67 -6.00 1.34 -38.21
N ARG A 68 -6.16 1.76 -39.46
CA ARG A 68 -7.25 2.66 -39.86
C ARG A 68 -8.32 1.90 -40.66
N VAL A 69 -9.57 2.08 -40.22
CA VAL A 69 -10.75 1.59 -40.91
C VAL A 69 -11.52 2.77 -41.47
N ARG A 70 -11.73 2.79 -42.80
CA ARG A 70 -12.58 3.75 -43.46
C ARG A 70 -13.87 3.09 -43.90
N LEU A 71 -15.00 3.69 -43.50
CA LEU A 71 -16.31 3.26 -43.96
C LEU A 71 -16.62 3.88 -45.31
N ALA A 72 -17.56 3.28 -46.06
CA ALA A 72 -17.96 3.76 -47.38
C ALA A 72 -18.62 5.15 -47.32
N SER A 73 -19.34 5.46 -46.25
CA SER A 73 -19.91 6.77 -45.96
C SER A 73 -20.20 6.93 -44.45
N VAL A 74 -20.50 8.15 -44.03
CA VAL A 74 -20.93 8.41 -42.62
C VAL A 74 -22.26 7.70 -42.31
N GLU A 75 -23.18 7.66 -43.30
CA GLU A 75 -24.46 6.99 -43.18
C GLU A 75 -24.28 5.49 -42.96
N ALA A 76 -23.29 4.88 -43.63
CA ALA A 76 -22.96 3.47 -43.41
C ALA A 76 -22.58 3.16 -41.93
N GLY A 77 -21.90 4.08 -41.28
CA GLY A 77 -21.60 4.00 -39.85
C GLY A 77 -22.84 4.05 -38.97
N LEU A 78 -23.78 4.94 -39.30
CA LEU A 78 -25.05 5.07 -38.57
C LEU A 78 -25.93 3.83 -38.75
N VAL A 79 -26.03 3.31 -39.97
CA VAL A 79 -26.77 2.07 -40.29
C VAL A 79 -26.15 0.87 -39.58
N ALA A 80 -24.82 0.84 -39.47
CA ALA A 80 -24.08 -0.17 -38.69
C ALA A 80 -24.22 -0.01 -37.17
N GLY A 81 -24.93 1.02 -36.70
CA GLY A 81 -25.17 1.25 -35.28
C GLY A 81 -23.95 1.79 -34.50
N LEU A 82 -22.99 2.36 -35.22
CA LEU A 82 -21.82 2.96 -34.56
C LEU A 82 -22.24 4.21 -33.80
N ARG A 83 -21.87 4.27 -32.53
CA ARG A 83 -21.98 5.46 -31.69
C ARG A 83 -20.61 5.82 -31.14
N THR A 84 -20.38 7.09 -30.90
CA THR A 84 -19.14 7.56 -30.32
C THR A 84 -19.42 8.42 -29.10
N ALA A 85 -18.61 8.23 -28.05
CA ALA A 85 -18.59 9.05 -26.85
C ALA A 85 -17.23 9.73 -26.71
N ALA A 86 -17.19 10.90 -26.09
CA ALA A 86 -15.93 11.51 -25.68
C ALA A 86 -15.31 10.70 -24.56
N ILE A 87 -13.99 10.54 -24.61
CA ILE A 87 -13.27 9.93 -23.49
C ILE A 87 -13.03 10.98 -22.41
N GLU A 88 -13.14 10.51 -21.18
CA GLU A 88 -12.84 11.31 -19.98
C GLU A 88 -11.56 10.78 -19.37
N ALA A 89 -10.74 11.70 -18.84
CA ALA A 89 -9.60 11.29 -18.05
C ALA A 89 -10.10 10.43 -16.87
N ALA A 90 -9.51 9.27 -16.68
CA ALA A 90 -9.72 8.57 -15.44
C ALA A 90 -9.16 9.45 -14.33
N HIS A 91 -9.98 9.79 -13.33
CA HIS A 91 -9.44 10.42 -12.15
C HIS A 91 -8.32 9.51 -11.63
N PRO A 92 -7.10 10.05 -11.43
CA PRO A 92 -5.96 9.23 -11.02
C PRO A 92 -6.16 8.62 -9.63
N GLU A 93 -7.24 8.97 -8.97
CA GLU A 93 -7.58 8.57 -7.61
C GLU A 93 -8.84 7.71 -7.60
N ARG A 94 -8.71 6.55 -7.01
CA ARG A 94 -9.83 5.66 -6.67
C ARG A 94 -10.14 5.84 -5.20
N GLU A 95 -11.40 6.09 -4.87
CA GLU A 95 -11.84 6.05 -3.48
C GLU A 95 -12.05 4.60 -3.04
N VAL A 96 -11.27 4.18 -2.06
CA VAL A 96 -11.47 2.92 -1.34
C VAL A 96 -12.21 3.24 -0.06
N GLY A 97 -13.49 2.88 -0.01
CA GLY A 97 -14.30 3.02 1.20
C GLY A 97 -14.05 1.87 2.16
N ALA A 98 -13.86 2.17 3.44
CA ALA A 98 -13.62 1.18 4.48
C ALA A 98 -14.26 1.61 5.81
N ILE A 99 -14.50 0.63 6.67
CA ILE A 99 -14.90 0.86 8.06
C ILE A 99 -13.66 1.21 8.86
N ALA A 100 -13.81 2.12 9.83
CA ALA A 100 -12.73 2.49 10.73
C ALA A 100 -13.21 2.58 12.17
N THR A 101 -12.31 2.30 13.11
CA THR A 101 -12.49 2.52 14.53
C THR A 101 -11.40 3.45 15.03
N ILE A 102 -11.78 4.49 15.78
CA ILE A 102 -10.81 5.39 16.38
C ILE A 102 -10.19 4.73 17.61
N GLN A 103 -8.86 4.77 17.70
CA GLN A 103 -8.08 4.19 18.80
C GLN A 103 -7.03 5.17 19.31
N TYR A 104 -6.53 4.93 20.50
CA TYR A 104 -5.37 5.67 20.99
C TYR A 104 -4.12 5.27 20.20
N ASP A 105 -3.24 6.23 19.97
CA ASP A 105 -1.89 5.94 19.53
C ASP A 105 -1.14 5.19 20.64
N ALA A 106 -0.87 3.90 20.44
CA ALA A 106 -0.20 3.06 21.42
C ALA A 106 1.19 3.56 21.83
N THR A 107 1.83 4.39 20.98
CA THR A 107 3.13 4.99 21.29
C THR A 107 3.00 6.20 22.23
N ARG A 108 1.78 6.69 22.43
CA ARG A 108 1.41 7.83 23.29
C ARG A 108 0.63 7.41 24.53
N VAL A 109 0.68 6.13 24.88
CA VAL A 109 0.06 5.58 26.10
C VAL A 109 1.15 5.22 27.10
N ALA A 110 1.10 5.81 28.29
CA ALA A 110 1.96 5.47 29.40
C ALA A 110 1.22 4.63 30.43
N ARG A 111 1.69 3.41 30.67
CA ARG A 111 1.27 2.56 31.77
C ARG A 111 2.26 2.73 32.90
N ILE A 112 1.79 3.14 34.05
CA ILE A 112 2.62 3.59 35.17
C ILE A 112 2.43 2.62 36.32
N ASN A 113 3.52 1.93 36.66
CA ASN A 113 3.61 0.95 37.74
C ASN A 113 4.51 1.50 38.87
N PRO A 114 4.40 1.01 40.12
CA PRO A 114 5.30 1.33 41.19
C PRO A 114 6.72 0.87 40.87
N ARG A 115 7.71 1.60 41.34
CA ARG A 115 9.13 1.20 41.19
C ARG A 115 9.65 0.42 42.40
N ALA A 116 8.91 0.45 43.49
CA ALA A 116 9.12 -0.35 44.68
C ALA A 116 7.78 -0.61 45.35
N SER A 117 7.62 -1.78 45.97
CA SER A 117 6.40 -2.11 46.71
C SER A 117 6.21 -1.22 47.92
N GLY A 118 4.97 -0.88 48.26
CA GLY A 118 4.66 -0.01 49.37
C GLY A 118 3.17 0.35 49.52
N VAL A 119 2.86 1.33 50.34
CA VAL A 119 1.51 1.81 50.58
C VAL A 119 1.33 3.18 49.97
N VAL A 120 0.24 3.39 49.24
CA VAL A 120 -0.12 4.69 48.65
C VAL A 120 -0.55 5.63 49.78
N THR A 121 0.20 6.71 49.99
CA THR A 121 -0.06 7.71 51.04
C THR A 121 -0.89 8.88 50.55
N SER A 122 -0.68 9.27 49.27
CA SER A 122 -1.46 10.37 48.66
C SER A 122 -1.66 10.11 47.18
N LEU A 123 -2.75 10.71 46.66
CA LEU A 123 -3.08 10.75 45.22
C LEU A 123 -3.32 12.20 44.85
N SER A 124 -2.51 12.70 43.87
CA SER A 124 -2.56 14.08 43.42
C SER A 124 -3.53 14.28 42.26
N VAL A 125 -3.95 13.18 41.60
CA VAL A 125 -4.78 13.22 40.38
C VAL A 125 -5.90 12.20 40.41
N GLY A 126 -6.98 12.49 39.68
CA GLY A 126 -8.10 11.59 39.44
C GLY A 126 -8.19 11.19 37.95
N VAL A 127 -9.14 10.29 37.66
CA VAL A 127 -9.50 9.98 36.28
C VAL A 127 -10.05 11.22 35.59
N GLY A 128 -9.59 11.52 34.37
CA GLY A 128 -9.93 12.72 33.62
C GLY A 128 -9.06 13.95 33.91
N SER A 129 -8.13 13.88 34.89
CA SER A 129 -7.18 14.96 35.13
C SER A 129 -6.20 15.10 33.95
N VAL A 130 -5.97 16.34 33.53
CA VAL A 130 -4.89 16.68 32.57
C VAL A 130 -3.60 16.85 33.36
N VAL A 131 -2.54 16.21 32.89
CA VAL A 131 -1.21 16.22 33.53
C VAL A 131 -0.12 16.59 32.52
N GLU A 132 0.92 17.26 33.00
CA GLU A 132 2.14 17.51 32.23
C GLU A 132 3.15 16.39 32.44
N ALA A 133 4.14 16.31 31.54
CA ALA A 133 5.27 15.42 31.77
C ALA A 133 6.03 15.80 33.05
N GLY A 134 6.28 14.82 33.93
CA GLY A 134 6.89 15.04 35.24
C GLY A 134 5.92 15.42 36.36
N ALA A 135 4.62 15.62 36.08
CA ALA A 135 3.62 15.92 37.10
C ALA A 135 3.49 14.75 38.09
N GLU A 136 3.36 15.08 39.38
CA GLU A 136 3.16 14.11 40.45
C GLU A 136 1.75 13.51 40.37
N LEU A 137 1.67 12.18 40.36
CA LEU A 137 0.41 11.44 40.32
C LEU A 137 0.04 10.85 41.68
N ALA A 138 1.07 10.35 42.39
CA ALA A 138 0.89 9.71 43.70
C ALA A 138 2.20 9.72 44.49
N GLN A 139 2.08 9.54 45.80
CA GLN A 139 3.18 9.26 46.71
C GLN A 139 3.00 7.88 47.34
N ILE A 140 4.10 7.12 47.40
CA ILE A 140 4.13 5.78 47.94
C ILE A 140 5.18 5.71 49.03
N GLU A 141 4.81 5.21 50.20
CA GLU A 141 5.72 4.87 51.29
C GLU A 141 6.17 3.44 51.18
N SER A 142 7.48 3.23 51.11
CA SER A 142 8.12 1.93 50.88
C SER A 142 9.20 1.64 51.95
N ALA A 143 9.06 0.54 52.63
CA ALA A 143 10.07 0.08 53.59
C ALA A 143 11.44 -0.16 52.92
N ALA A 144 11.43 -0.68 51.68
CA ALA A 144 12.66 -0.94 50.93
C ALA A 144 13.37 0.41 50.55
N VAL A 145 12.63 1.45 50.20
CA VAL A 145 13.19 2.78 49.92
C VAL A 145 13.74 3.41 51.19
N GLY A 146 13.03 3.32 52.31
CA GLY A 146 13.47 3.81 53.60
C GLY A 146 14.77 3.10 54.09
N GLU A 147 14.86 1.80 53.91
CA GLU A 147 16.08 1.04 54.22
C GLU A 147 17.27 1.46 53.31
N GLY A 148 17.02 1.68 52.01
CA GLY A 148 18.02 2.17 51.08
C GLY A 148 18.55 3.55 51.47
N GLU A 149 17.66 4.47 51.88
CA GLU A 149 18.09 5.82 52.37
C GLU A 149 18.88 5.72 53.66
N ALA A 150 18.49 4.86 54.61
CA ALA A 150 19.26 4.64 55.85
C ALA A 150 20.66 4.09 55.58
N ARG A 151 20.80 3.17 54.61
CA ARG A 151 22.11 2.64 54.18
C ARG A 151 22.98 3.75 53.54
N LEU A 152 22.40 4.60 52.70
CA LEU A 152 23.10 5.72 52.08
C LEU A 152 23.58 6.73 53.12
N VAL A 153 22.74 7.08 54.10
CA VAL A 153 23.12 7.95 55.25
C VAL A 153 24.29 7.36 56.00
N THR A 154 24.28 6.05 56.31
CA THR A 154 25.35 5.34 56.99
C THR A 154 26.65 5.37 56.16
N ALA A 155 26.60 5.06 54.88
CA ALA A 155 27.77 5.10 54.00
C ALA A 155 28.38 6.50 53.91
N ARG A 156 27.55 7.57 53.85
CA ARG A 156 28.02 8.97 53.91
C ARG A 156 28.72 9.28 55.24
N ALA A 157 28.26 8.72 56.38
CA ALA A 157 28.90 8.88 57.67
C ALA A 157 30.27 8.17 57.70
N GLN A 158 30.35 6.95 57.15
CA GLN A 158 31.62 6.21 57.00
C GLN A 158 32.62 6.98 56.13
N LEU A 159 32.22 7.53 55.01
CA LEU A 159 33.10 8.36 54.18
C LEU A 159 33.63 9.59 54.93
N ARG A 160 32.77 10.26 55.74
CA ARG A 160 33.24 11.40 56.58
C ARG A 160 34.27 10.96 57.59
N LEU A 161 34.12 9.79 58.18
CA LEU A 161 35.12 9.21 59.12
C LEU A 161 36.41 8.88 58.39
N ALA A 162 36.37 8.19 57.25
CA ALA A 162 37.51 7.81 56.41
C ALA A 162 38.31 9.07 55.97
N ARG A 163 37.63 10.12 55.56
CA ARG A 163 38.26 11.41 55.18
C ARG A 163 39.00 12.06 56.36
N ARG A 164 38.40 12.06 57.56
CA ARG A 164 39.08 12.57 58.76
C ARG A 164 40.31 11.76 59.13
N GLN A 165 40.25 10.42 59.00
CA GLN A 165 41.39 9.55 59.24
C GLN A 165 42.50 9.79 58.21
N LEU A 166 42.17 9.94 56.93
CA LEU A 166 43.14 10.28 55.89
C LEU A 166 43.85 11.62 56.20
N ALA A 167 43.10 12.67 56.49
CA ALA A 167 43.63 13.98 56.82
C ALA A 167 44.59 13.93 58.03
N ARG A 168 44.22 13.15 59.06
CA ARG A 168 45.11 12.89 60.22
C ARG A 168 46.39 12.17 59.78
N SER A 169 46.30 11.11 58.96
CA SER A 169 47.46 10.39 58.47
C SER A 169 48.40 11.27 57.62
N GLU A 170 47.83 12.13 56.80
CA GLU A 170 48.58 13.10 55.97
C GLU A 170 49.34 14.13 56.86
N THR A 171 48.70 14.64 57.91
CA THR A 171 49.39 15.53 58.89
C THR A 171 50.50 14.81 59.58
N LEU A 172 50.27 13.59 60.10
CA LEU A 172 51.34 12.82 60.78
C LEU A 172 52.49 12.42 59.85
N LEU A 173 52.23 12.25 58.58
CA LEU A 173 53.30 12.03 57.59
C LEU A 173 54.13 13.25 57.36
N ALA A 174 53.51 14.44 57.32
CA ALA A 174 54.24 15.73 57.25
C ALA A 174 55.15 15.95 58.48
N ASP A 175 54.67 15.50 59.60
CA ASP A 175 55.43 15.56 60.87
C ASP A 175 56.49 14.41 61.05
N GLY A 176 56.56 13.50 60.03
CA GLY A 176 57.49 12.36 60.10
C GLY A 176 57.04 11.22 61.07
N ALA A 177 55.83 11.28 61.58
CA ALA A 177 55.29 10.38 62.62
C ALA A 177 54.54 9.16 62.07
N THR A 178 54.39 9.01 60.75
CA THR A 178 53.77 7.86 60.10
C THR A 178 54.42 7.55 58.74
N SER A 179 54.04 6.39 58.11
CA SER A 179 54.58 5.98 56.81
C SER A 179 53.68 6.35 55.63
N ILE A 180 54.29 6.46 54.45
CA ILE A 180 53.54 6.67 53.18
C ILE A 180 52.50 5.55 52.98
N ARG A 181 52.86 4.33 53.35
CA ARG A 181 51.93 3.17 53.25
C ARG A 181 50.66 3.39 54.08
N ALA A 182 50.76 3.93 55.29
CA ALA A 182 49.59 4.24 56.12
C ALA A 182 48.65 5.28 55.48
N VAL A 183 49.21 6.26 54.78
CA VAL A 183 48.44 7.25 54.03
C VAL A 183 47.77 6.61 52.82
N ASP A 184 48.49 5.73 52.11
CA ASP A 184 47.90 5.03 50.93
C ASP A 184 46.81 4.04 51.33
N GLU A 185 46.92 3.38 52.47
CA GLU A 185 45.86 2.53 53.07
C GLU A 185 44.63 3.41 53.41
N ALA A 186 44.81 4.56 54.07
CA ALA A 186 43.74 5.49 54.38
C ALA A 186 43.06 6.06 53.12
N ARG A 187 43.80 6.31 52.03
CA ARG A 187 43.26 6.69 50.73
C ARG A 187 42.45 5.56 50.11
N GLY A 188 42.91 4.31 50.28
CA GLY A 188 42.15 3.11 49.87
C GLY A 188 40.78 3.08 50.49
N VAL A 189 40.67 3.24 51.82
CA VAL A 189 39.38 3.25 52.54
C VAL A 189 38.45 4.39 52.06
N VAL A 190 39.01 5.58 51.76
CA VAL A 190 38.21 6.67 51.20
C VAL A 190 37.63 6.30 49.82
N ARG A 191 38.46 5.69 48.96
CA ARG A 191 37.98 5.26 47.63
C ARG A 191 36.87 4.18 47.71
N GLU A 192 37.05 3.22 48.61
CA GLU A 192 36.04 2.16 48.88
C GLU A 192 34.72 2.78 49.34
N ALA A 193 34.75 3.63 50.37
CA ALA A 193 33.54 4.31 50.87
C ALA A 193 32.87 5.25 49.79
N GLN A 194 33.64 5.81 48.87
CA GLN A 194 33.10 6.54 47.75
C GLN A 194 32.41 5.62 46.73
N GLY A 195 32.98 4.45 46.46
CA GLY A 195 32.40 3.42 45.62
C GLY A 195 31.07 2.92 46.17
N ASP A 196 30.98 2.65 47.46
CA ASP A 196 29.75 2.21 48.13
C ASP A 196 28.62 3.24 48.01
N ILE A 197 28.96 4.51 48.26
CA ILE A 197 27.96 5.59 48.07
C ILE A 197 27.49 5.70 46.61
N ALA A 198 28.42 5.58 45.64
CA ALA A 198 28.03 5.63 44.22
C ALA A 198 27.10 4.47 43.86
N ALA A 199 27.35 3.25 44.34
CA ALA A 199 26.51 2.07 44.11
C ALA A 199 25.12 2.25 44.73
N LEU A 200 25.02 2.69 45.97
CA LEU A 200 23.75 2.92 46.67
C LEU A 200 22.95 4.07 46.02
N ALA A 201 23.62 5.14 45.63
CA ALA A 201 22.98 6.26 44.95
C ALA A 201 22.42 5.83 43.56
N ALA A 202 23.14 4.97 42.83
CA ALA A 202 22.68 4.44 41.57
C ALA A 202 21.42 3.56 41.74
N GLN A 203 21.34 2.76 42.79
CA GLN A 203 20.14 1.99 43.11
C GLN A 203 18.94 2.88 43.41
N GLN A 204 19.13 3.96 44.18
CA GLN A 204 18.04 4.89 44.49
C GLN A 204 17.61 5.73 43.27
N ALA A 205 18.48 6.03 42.36
CA ALA A 205 18.14 6.77 41.15
C ALA A 205 17.12 6.05 40.27
N VAL A 206 17.05 4.71 40.33
CA VAL A 206 16.04 3.91 39.65
C VAL A 206 14.62 4.19 40.19
N VAL A 207 14.49 4.43 41.49
CA VAL A 207 13.20 4.70 42.15
C VAL A 207 12.69 6.10 41.80
N GLY A 208 13.57 7.05 41.55
CA GLY A 208 13.23 8.44 41.18
C GLY A 208 13.33 9.42 42.34
N GLN A 209 12.36 10.32 42.49
CA GLN A 209 12.40 11.33 43.55
C GLN A 209 11.98 10.72 44.90
N ILE A 210 12.91 10.64 45.84
CA ILE A 210 12.75 10.05 47.16
C ILE A 210 12.70 11.18 48.21
N ASP A 211 11.75 11.04 49.18
CA ASP A 211 11.64 11.91 50.34
C ASP A 211 11.46 11.02 51.57
N GLY A 212 12.60 10.75 52.25
CA GLY A 212 12.66 9.79 53.35
C GLY A 212 12.24 8.36 52.92
N PRO A 213 11.27 7.74 53.56
CA PRO A 213 10.76 6.42 53.16
C PRO A 213 9.82 6.45 51.96
N SER A 214 9.44 7.66 51.51
CA SER A 214 8.47 7.83 50.44
C SER A 214 9.13 8.18 49.13
N TYR A 215 8.47 7.82 48.02
CA TYR A 215 8.86 8.21 46.67
C TYR A 215 7.65 8.66 45.85
N ARG A 216 7.90 9.49 44.84
CA ARG A 216 6.85 10.06 43.99
C ARG A 216 6.74 9.27 42.70
N ILE A 217 5.50 9.02 42.32
CA ILE A 217 5.13 8.53 40.99
C ILE A 217 4.79 9.74 40.12
N THR A 218 5.48 9.87 38.99
CA THR A 218 5.30 10.99 38.05
C THR A 218 4.86 10.50 36.68
N SER A 219 4.16 11.35 35.94
CA SER A 219 3.81 11.03 34.54
C SER A 219 5.02 11.16 33.62
N PRO A 220 5.32 10.17 32.75
CA PRO A 220 6.42 10.27 31.79
C PRO A 220 6.06 11.14 30.59
N LEU A 221 4.77 11.42 30.34
CA LEU A 221 4.28 12.23 29.24
C LEU A 221 3.16 13.17 29.68
N ALA A 222 2.90 14.20 28.90
CA ALA A 222 1.72 15.06 29.04
C ALA A 222 0.49 14.34 28.46
N GLY A 223 -0.65 14.42 29.12
CA GLY A 223 -1.86 13.77 28.65
C GLY A 223 -2.99 13.76 29.68
N ILE A 224 -3.94 12.86 29.48
CA ILE A 224 -5.12 12.69 30.35
C ILE A 224 -4.99 11.37 31.09
N VAL A 225 -5.28 11.39 32.39
CA VAL A 225 -5.36 10.17 33.20
C VAL A 225 -6.63 9.41 32.82
N MET A 226 -6.49 8.34 32.05
CA MET A 226 -7.62 7.51 31.59
C MET A 226 -8.03 6.47 32.60
N ARG A 227 -7.08 5.96 33.36
CA ARG A 227 -7.32 4.93 34.37
C ARG A 227 -6.50 5.20 35.62
N ARG A 228 -7.13 5.01 36.78
CA ARG A 228 -6.51 4.95 38.09
C ARG A 228 -6.97 3.66 38.77
N ALA A 229 -6.05 2.73 39.00
CA ALA A 229 -6.35 1.41 39.52
C ALA A 229 -5.93 1.24 41.00
N THR A 230 -5.67 2.36 41.70
CA THR A 230 -5.25 2.34 43.11
C THR A 230 -6.04 3.35 43.95
N SER A 231 -5.95 3.22 45.28
CA SER A 231 -6.57 4.10 46.28
C SER A 231 -5.59 4.42 47.39
N ILE A 232 -5.87 5.51 48.16
CA ILE A 232 -5.08 5.85 49.34
C ILE A 232 -5.20 4.70 50.35
N GLY A 233 -4.08 4.30 50.93
CA GLY A 233 -3.98 3.17 51.86
C GLY A 233 -3.84 1.80 51.20
N ALA A 234 -3.94 1.70 49.87
CA ALA A 234 -3.70 0.44 49.16
C ALA A 234 -2.23 0.05 49.22
N PHE A 235 -1.96 -1.21 49.48
CA PHE A 235 -0.63 -1.79 49.25
C PHE A 235 -0.50 -2.10 47.76
N VAL A 236 0.61 -1.75 47.15
CA VAL A 236 0.89 -1.91 45.72
C VAL A 236 2.26 -2.55 45.50
N ASP A 237 2.36 -3.38 44.48
CA ASP A 237 3.60 -4.04 44.06
C ASP A 237 4.04 -3.53 42.68
N THR A 238 5.28 -3.85 42.32
CA THR A 238 5.91 -3.42 41.05
C THR A 238 5.19 -3.90 39.79
N GLU A 239 4.38 -4.95 39.90
CA GLU A 239 3.59 -5.49 38.78
C GLU A 239 2.21 -4.80 38.64
N ASP A 240 1.77 -4.05 39.66
CA ASP A 240 0.46 -3.41 39.66
C ASP A 240 0.42 -2.20 38.73
N LEU A 241 -0.61 -2.12 37.89
CA LEU A 241 -0.90 -0.90 37.13
C LEU A 241 -1.53 0.15 38.06
N LEU A 242 -0.86 1.29 38.25
CA LEU A 242 -1.43 2.39 39.06
C LEU A 242 -2.21 3.38 38.21
N PHE A 243 -1.61 3.84 37.14
CA PHE A 243 -2.20 4.84 36.25
C PHE A 243 -1.97 4.46 34.79
N GLU A 244 -2.91 4.89 33.95
CA GLU A 244 -2.76 4.93 32.50
C GLU A 244 -3.00 6.37 32.07
N VAL A 245 -1.95 6.98 31.50
CA VAL A 245 -1.98 8.35 30.96
C VAL A 245 -1.83 8.28 29.47
N VAL A 246 -2.70 8.99 28.76
CA VAL A 246 -2.76 8.98 27.28
C VAL A 246 -2.67 10.41 26.77
N ASP A 247 -1.77 10.63 25.85
CA ASP A 247 -1.77 11.84 25.03
C ASP A 247 -2.76 11.64 23.87
N THR A 248 -3.87 12.37 23.94
CA THR A 248 -4.97 12.27 22.98
C THR A 248 -4.88 13.28 21.83
N ALA A 249 -3.79 14.05 21.73
CA ALA A 249 -3.61 15.06 20.66
C ALA A 249 -3.53 14.41 19.28
N VAL A 250 -3.08 13.16 19.20
CA VAL A 250 -3.10 12.34 17.99
C VAL A 250 -3.82 11.04 18.29
N MET A 251 -4.75 10.67 17.43
CA MET A 251 -5.48 9.41 17.52
C MET A 251 -5.21 8.56 16.27
N TRP A 252 -5.36 7.27 16.36
CA TRP A 252 -5.34 6.38 15.21
C TRP A 252 -6.75 6.09 14.72
N ALA A 253 -6.93 6.13 13.39
CA ALA A 253 -8.01 5.42 12.75
C ALA A 253 -7.48 4.03 12.35
N GLU A 254 -8.01 2.99 12.96
CA GLU A 254 -7.83 1.61 12.54
C GLU A 254 -8.85 1.30 11.46
N VAL A 255 -8.37 1.24 10.22
CA VAL A 255 -9.17 1.11 8.99
C VAL A 255 -9.08 -0.32 8.49
N GLU A 256 -10.23 -0.97 8.29
CA GLU A 256 -10.33 -2.33 7.77
C GLU A 256 -10.48 -2.30 6.24
N VAL A 257 -9.36 -2.41 5.53
CA VAL A 257 -9.33 -2.38 4.06
C VAL A 257 -9.49 -3.78 3.50
N ALA A 258 -10.38 -3.98 2.53
CA ALA A 258 -10.56 -5.27 1.88
C ALA A 258 -9.26 -5.76 1.21
N GLU A 259 -8.95 -7.06 1.33
CA GLU A 259 -7.75 -7.71 0.76
C GLU A 259 -7.54 -7.34 -0.72
N MET A 260 -8.62 -7.31 -1.49
CA MET A 260 -8.58 -6.98 -2.92
C MET A 260 -8.16 -5.52 -3.22
N ASP A 261 -8.22 -4.62 -2.25
CA ASP A 261 -7.95 -3.19 -2.40
C ASP A 261 -6.60 -2.77 -1.80
N ILE A 262 -5.98 -3.65 -1.00
CA ILE A 262 -4.77 -3.30 -0.24
C ILE A 262 -3.58 -2.92 -1.11
N ALA A 263 -3.45 -3.53 -2.30
CA ALA A 263 -2.38 -3.19 -3.25
C ALA A 263 -2.40 -1.71 -3.69
N ALA A 264 -3.55 -1.03 -3.55
CA ALA A 264 -3.71 0.38 -3.88
C ALA A 264 -3.45 1.32 -2.69
N VAL A 265 -3.11 0.79 -1.50
CA VAL A 265 -2.94 1.56 -0.26
C VAL A 265 -1.47 1.56 0.18
N PRO A 266 -0.63 2.44 -0.37
CA PRO A 266 0.75 2.59 0.09
C PRO A 266 0.80 3.37 1.42
N ASP A 267 1.93 3.25 2.12
CA ASP A 267 2.26 4.12 3.25
C ASP A 267 2.24 5.59 2.82
N GLY A 268 1.78 6.46 3.72
CA GLY A 268 1.67 7.91 3.49
C GLY A 268 0.45 8.35 2.69
N LEU A 269 -0.40 7.41 2.24
CA LEU A 269 -1.64 7.73 1.52
C LEU A 269 -2.56 8.61 2.36
N GLU A 270 -3.21 9.59 1.72
CA GLU A 270 -4.21 10.43 2.38
C GLU A 270 -5.49 9.63 2.67
N VAL A 271 -5.98 9.78 3.88
CA VAL A 271 -7.22 9.15 4.36
C VAL A 271 -8.14 10.22 4.89
N VAL A 272 -9.37 10.25 4.40
CA VAL A 272 -10.44 11.09 4.95
C VAL A 272 -11.33 10.22 5.82
N VAL A 273 -11.37 10.53 7.11
CA VAL A 273 -12.15 9.80 8.10
C VAL A 273 -13.37 10.63 8.50
N THR A 274 -14.56 10.07 8.30
CA THR A 274 -15.84 10.69 8.67
C THR A 274 -16.40 10.02 9.91
N VAL A 275 -16.74 10.81 10.93
CA VAL A 275 -17.27 10.31 12.19
C VAL A 275 -18.77 10.70 12.30
N PRO A 276 -19.71 9.76 12.07
CA PRO A 276 -21.14 10.06 12.04
C PRO A 276 -21.68 10.65 13.34
N THR A 277 -21.17 10.20 14.49
CA THR A 277 -21.57 10.72 15.81
C THR A 277 -21.19 12.18 16.04
N LEU A 278 -20.32 12.75 15.22
CA LEU A 278 -19.91 14.16 15.26
C LEU A 278 -20.55 14.98 14.12
N GLY A 279 -21.71 14.56 13.60
CA GLY A 279 -22.43 15.25 12.53
C GLY A 279 -21.72 15.17 11.18
N ASP A 280 -21.19 13.98 10.84
CA ASP A 280 -20.42 13.70 9.64
C ASP A 280 -19.17 14.59 9.48
N ARG A 281 -18.60 15.00 10.59
CA ARG A 281 -17.33 15.74 10.60
C ARG A 281 -16.24 14.88 10.04
N THR A 282 -15.39 15.48 9.21
CA THR A 282 -14.27 14.83 8.52
C THR A 282 -12.94 15.20 9.15
N PHE A 283 -12.08 14.23 9.28
CA PHE A 283 -10.71 14.35 9.75
C PHE A 283 -9.78 13.81 8.65
N VAL A 284 -8.79 14.60 8.29
CA VAL A 284 -7.80 14.19 7.28
C VAL A 284 -6.58 13.66 7.99
N GLY A 285 -6.14 12.49 7.60
CA GLY A 285 -4.95 11.83 8.11
C GLY A 285 -4.11 11.21 7.02
N ARG A 286 -3.07 10.49 7.43
CA ARG A 286 -2.20 9.74 6.51
C ARG A 286 -1.99 8.33 7.04
N VAL A 287 -1.92 7.38 6.12
CA VAL A 287 -1.55 6.00 6.43
C VAL A 287 -0.15 5.98 7.05
N ALA A 288 -0.07 5.54 8.29
CA ALA A 288 1.17 5.39 9.05
C ALA A 288 1.68 3.95 9.06
N TYR A 289 0.79 2.98 8.85
CA TYR A 289 1.13 1.56 8.89
C TYR A 289 0.08 0.72 8.15
N VAL A 290 0.55 -0.27 7.40
CA VAL A 290 -0.26 -1.31 6.76
C VAL A 290 0.16 -2.65 7.35
N ALA A 291 -0.78 -3.40 7.92
CA ALA A 291 -0.48 -4.70 8.51
C ALA A 291 -0.02 -5.71 7.44
N PRO A 292 0.98 -6.55 7.73
CA PRO A 292 1.48 -7.56 6.80
C PRO A 292 0.60 -8.80 6.71
N GLU A 293 -0.48 -8.87 7.50
CA GLU A 293 -1.38 -10.01 7.59
C GLU A 293 -2.82 -9.62 7.24
N VAL A 294 -3.56 -10.60 6.72
CA VAL A 294 -4.99 -10.49 6.41
C VAL A 294 -5.76 -11.20 7.53
N ASP A 295 -6.78 -10.54 8.10
CA ASP A 295 -7.71 -11.22 9.00
C ASP A 295 -8.51 -12.25 8.20
N PRO A 296 -8.43 -13.55 8.57
CA PRO A 296 -9.08 -14.62 7.82
C PRO A 296 -10.62 -14.61 7.94
N HIS A 297 -11.18 -13.95 8.95
CA HIS A 297 -12.63 -13.91 9.18
C HIS A 297 -13.29 -12.78 8.38
N SER A 298 -12.71 -11.58 8.45
CA SER A 298 -13.23 -10.39 7.76
C SER A 298 -12.70 -10.26 6.32
N ARG A 299 -11.60 -10.93 5.97
CA ARG A 299 -10.87 -10.75 4.72
C ARG A 299 -10.43 -9.30 4.50
N THR A 300 -10.01 -8.66 5.58
CA THR A 300 -9.51 -7.28 5.57
C THR A 300 -8.07 -7.22 6.08
N VAL A 301 -7.37 -6.19 5.69
CA VAL A 301 -6.05 -5.81 6.21
C VAL A 301 -6.21 -4.58 7.08
N LEU A 302 -5.61 -4.60 8.26
CA LEU A 302 -5.62 -3.46 9.17
C LEU A 302 -4.66 -2.38 8.67
N VAL A 303 -5.20 -1.19 8.43
CA VAL A 303 -4.44 0.01 8.08
C VAL A 303 -4.61 1.04 9.19
N ARG A 304 -3.50 1.60 9.69
CA ARG A 304 -3.54 2.67 10.70
C ARG A 304 -3.25 4.00 10.05
N ALA A 305 -4.13 4.95 10.26
CA ALA A 305 -3.95 6.34 9.86
C ALA A 305 -3.88 7.25 11.09
N ALA A 306 -2.90 8.14 11.13
CA ALA A 306 -2.77 9.13 12.19
C ALA A 306 -3.68 10.32 11.92
N LEU A 307 -4.50 10.69 12.90
CA LEU A 307 -5.45 11.79 12.86
C LEU A 307 -5.08 12.84 13.92
N ASP A 308 -5.11 14.10 13.55
CA ASP A 308 -5.02 15.21 14.51
C ASP A 308 -6.32 15.30 15.34
N ASN A 309 -6.17 15.41 16.66
CA ASN A 309 -7.26 15.54 17.60
C ASN A 309 -6.99 16.65 18.63
N THR A 310 -6.37 17.74 18.21
CA THR A 310 -6.09 18.89 19.07
C THR A 310 -7.37 19.50 19.67
N ASP A 311 -8.50 19.36 18.97
CA ASP A 311 -9.83 19.76 19.43
C ASP A 311 -10.40 18.82 20.53
N GLY A 312 -9.81 17.64 20.75
CA GLY A 312 -10.25 16.63 21.73
C GLY A 312 -11.63 16.01 21.43
N LEU A 313 -12.06 16.06 20.16
CA LEU A 313 -13.38 15.56 19.73
C LEU A 313 -13.40 14.06 19.47
N LEU A 314 -12.30 13.52 18.97
CA LEU A 314 -12.16 12.08 18.74
C LEU A 314 -11.95 11.35 20.07
N ARG A 315 -12.68 10.26 20.23
CA ARG A 315 -12.57 9.38 21.40
C ARG A 315 -12.32 7.95 20.93
N ALA A 316 -11.56 7.20 21.71
CA ALA A 316 -11.35 5.79 21.42
C ALA A 316 -12.67 5.03 21.36
N ASN A 317 -12.70 4.02 20.48
CA ASN A 317 -13.85 3.18 20.15
C ASN A 317 -15.00 3.92 19.42
N MET A 318 -14.78 5.14 18.93
CA MET A 318 -15.74 5.75 18.01
C MET A 318 -15.71 5.02 16.68
N PHE A 319 -16.89 4.70 16.15
CA PHE A 319 -17.07 4.19 14.80
C PHE A 319 -16.90 5.33 13.80
N ALA A 320 -16.19 5.04 12.70
CA ALA A 320 -15.94 5.98 11.63
C ALA A 320 -16.00 5.28 10.26
N ARG A 321 -16.08 6.08 9.20
CA ARG A 321 -15.92 5.65 7.81
C ARG A 321 -14.66 6.29 7.27
N ALA A 322 -13.82 5.50 6.66
CA ALA A 322 -12.61 5.97 6.01
C ALA A 322 -12.77 5.93 4.49
N GLN A 323 -12.30 6.96 3.82
CA GLN A 323 -12.15 7.05 2.38
C GLN A 323 -10.68 7.28 2.09
N LEU A 324 -10.05 6.27 1.46
CA LEU A 324 -8.66 6.34 1.06
C LEU A 324 -8.63 6.74 -0.42
N ARG A 325 -7.92 7.82 -0.75
CA ARG A 325 -7.73 8.29 -2.13
C ARG A 325 -6.57 7.58 -2.77
N ALA A 326 -6.82 6.34 -3.16
CA ALA A 326 -5.81 5.48 -3.74
C ALA A 326 -5.56 5.79 -5.22
N PRO A 327 -4.32 5.69 -5.72
CA PRO A 327 -4.06 5.79 -7.15
C PRO A 327 -4.77 4.65 -7.89
N THR A 328 -5.33 4.95 -9.05
CA THR A 328 -5.93 3.91 -9.89
C THR A 328 -4.81 3.03 -10.44
N LEU A 329 -4.76 1.77 -9.95
CA LEU A 329 -3.81 0.79 -10.47
C LEU A 329 -4.32 0.27 -11.81
N VAL A 330 -3.56 0.51 -12.86
CA VAL A 330 -3.74 -0.14 -14.16
C VAL A 330 -2.80 -1.33 -14.18
N PHE A 331 -3.36 -2.55 -14.09
CA PHE A 331 -2.56 -3.77 -14.18
C PHE A 331 -2.29 -4.10 -15.65
N ASP A 332 -1.02 -4.31 -15.97
CA ASP A 332 -0.62 -4.87 -17.25
C ASP A 332 -1.00 -6.37 -17.25
N THR A 333 -2.05 -6.73 -17.97
CA THR A 333 -2.43 -8.13 -18.16
C THR A 333 -1.56 -8.75 -19.26
N GLY A 334 -0.26 -8.85 -18.97
CA GLY A 334 0.62 -9.84 -19.56
C GLY A 334 0.75 -9.88 -21.08
N THR A 335 1.19 -8.83 -21.71
CA THR A 335 2.08 -8.90 -22.87
C THR A 335 3.33 -8.13 -22.48
N GLU A 336 4.40 -8.86 -22.16
CA GLU A 336 5.69 -8.24 -21.93
C GLU A 336 6.06 -7.44 -23.20
N PRO A 337 6.24 -6.10 -23.12
CA PRO A 337 7.01 -5.43 -24.13
C PRO A 337 8.46 -5.91 -23.98
N GLU A 338 9.11 -6.24 -25.07
CA GLU A 338 10.54 -6.53 -25.12
C GLU A 338 11.30 -5.61 -24.18
N ARG A 339 12.00 -6.22 -23.23
CA ARG A 339 12.82 -5.52 -22.25
C ARG A 339 14.03 -4.95 -22.94
N ASP A 340 13.99 -3.67 -23.26
CA ASP A 340 15.20 -2.87 -23.29
C ASP A 340 15.66 -2.62 -21.85
N ALA A 341 16.81 -3.17 -21.52
CA ALA A 341 17.31 -3.36 -20.15
C ALA A 341 17.73 -2.07 -19.41
N GLN A 342 17.24 -0.89 -19.78
CA GLN A 342 17.71 0.39 -19.19
C GLN A 342 16.67 1.46 -18.91
N GLU A 343 15.38 1.28 -19.11
CA GLU A 343 14.39 2.27 -18.69
C GLU A 343 13.58 1.79 -17.47
N ARG A 344 13.85 2.46 -16.35
CA ARG A 344 12.96 2.48 -15.18
C ARG A 344 11.56 2.89 -15.63
N PRO A 345 10.46 2.33 -15.06
CA PRO A 345 9.12 2.73 -15.42
C PRO A 345 8.96 4.22 -15.13
N LYS A 346 8.90 5.01 -16.18
CA LYS A 346 8.51 6.41 -16.10
C LYS A 346 7.03 6.47 -15.67
N ALA A 347 6.79 7.26 -14.65
CA ALA A 347 5.51 7.54 -14.04
C ALA A 347 4.37 7.76 -15.05
N SER A 348 3.19 7.18 -14.70
CA SER A 348 1.85 7.61 -15.06
C SER A 348 1.62 7.99 -16.53
N LYS A 349 1.40 6.98 -17.37
CA LYS A 349 0.60 7.21 -18.58
C LYS A 349 -0.82 7.55 -18.10
N ALA A 350 -1.37 8.68 -18.57
CA ALA A 350 -2.74 9.07 -18.25
C ALA A 350 -3.68 7.87 -18.50
N ALA A 351 -4.50 7.56 -17.53
CA ALA A 351 -5.53 6.55 -17.66
C ALA A 351 -6.82 7.23 -18.15
N TRP A 352 -7.61 6.50 -18.91
CA TRP A 352 -8.85 6.99 -19.53
C TRP A 352 -10.01 6.08 -19.15
N LEU A 353 -11.17 6.64 -18.80
CA LEU A 353 -12.38 5.88 -18.55
C LEU A 353 -13.13 5.67 -19.86
N VAL A 354 -13.32 4.41 -20.24
CA VAL A 354 -14.05 4.03 -21.45
C VAL A 354 -15.18 3.06 -21.09
N PRO A 355 -16.32 3.12 -21.80
CA PRO A 355 -17.38 2.11 -21.66
C PRO A 355 -16.81 0.71 -21.95
N ARG A 356 -17.25 -0.29 -21.20
CA ARG A 356 -16.78 -1.68 -21.39
C ARG A 356 -16.98 -2.19 -22.81
N ASP A 357 -18.08 -1.80 -23.46
CA ASP A 357 -18.44 -2.21 -24.83
C ASP A 357 -17.52 -1.59 -25.90
N ALA A 358 -16.80 -0.50 -25.56
CA ALA A 358 -15.80 0.10 -26.44
C ALA A 358 -14.53 -0.75 -26.57
N ILE A 359 -14.27 -1.62 -25.57
CA ILE A 359 -13.06 -2.44 -25.52
C ILE A 359 -13.29 -3.72 -26.33
N GLN A 360 -12.50 -3.93 -27.36
CA GLN A 360 -12.57 -5.10 -28.22
C GLN A 360 -11.33 -5.98 -27.99
N ALA A 361 -11.55 -7.22 -27.58
CA ALA A 361 -10.49 -8.22 -27.54
C ALA A 361 -10.21 -8.70 -28.98
N ALA A 362 -8.99 -8.55 -29.44
CA ALA A 362 -8.52 -9.00 -30.74
C ALA A 362 -7.29 -9.90 -30.54
N LYS A 363 -7.55 -11.21 -30.46
CA LYS A 363 -6.58 -12.25 -30.09
C LYS A 363 -6.01 -11.97 -28.69
N ASP A 364 -4.74 -11.67 -28.57
CA ASP A 364 -3.98 -11.42 -27.34
C ASP A 364 -3.91 -9.95 -26.94
N VAL A 365 -4.55 -9.03 -27.70
CA VAL A 365 -4.55 -7.59 -27.43
C VAL A 365 -5.96 -7.04 -27.23
N PHE A 366 -6.05 -5.97 -26.44
CA PHE A 366 -7.26 -5.17 -26.34
C PHE A 366 -7.10 -3.90 -27.16
N MET A 367 -8.18 -3.50 -27.84
CA MET A 367 -8.20 -2.33 -28.71
C MET A 367 -9.45 -1.49 -28.45
N VAL A 368 -9.30 -0.18 -28.67
CA VAL A 368 -10.41 0.76 -28.79
C VAL A 368 -10.32 1.46 -30.14
N PHE A 369 -11.45 1.87 -30.69
CA PHE A 369 -11.50 2.57 -31.97
C PHE A 369 -11.78 4.06 -31.73
N VAL A 370 -10.82 4.92 -32.14
CA VAL A 370 -10.91 6.37 -32.04
C VAL A 370 -11.37 6.93 -33.36
N GLN A 371 -12.40 7.79 -33.37
CA GLN A 371 -12.86 8.48 -34.56
C GLN A 371 -11.91 9.64 -34.88
N ILE A 372 -11.16 9.54 -35.98
CA ILE A 372 -10.24 10.59 -36.44
C ILE A 372 -10.84 11.49 -37.56
N ALA A 373 -11.85 10.98 -38.25
CA ALA A 373 -12.68 11.73 -39.21
C ALA A 373 -14.09 11.12 -39.18
N PRO A 374 -15.10 11.78 -39.77
CA PRO A 374 -16.48 11.31 -39.71
C PRO A 374 -16.70 9.89 -40.21
N ASP A 375 -15.89 9.41 -41.16
CA ASP A 375 -15.93 8.11 -41.78
C ASP A 375 -14.68 7.26 -41.49
N VAL A 376 -13.71 7.75 -40.68
CA VAL A 376 -12.42 7.09 -40.43
C VAL A 376 -12.21 6.86 -38.96
N TYR A 377 -11.90 5.63 -38.63
CA TYR A 377 -11.65 5.16 -37.25
C TYR A 377 -10.25 4.53 -37.17
N GLU A 378 -9.53 4.84 -36.09
CA GLU A 378 -8.21 4.30 -35.81
C GLU A 378 -8.26 3.34 -34.64
N GLY A 379 -7.90 2.09 -34.88
CA GLY A 379 -7.78 1.08 -33.83
C GLY A 379 -6.49 1.29 -33.04
N ARG A 380 -6.59 1.56 -31.75
CA ARG A 380 -5.44 1.73 -30.85
C ARG A 380 -5.41 0.66 -29.80
N ARG A 381 -4.23 0.07 -29.57
CA ARG A 381 -4.03 -0.90 -28.52
C ARG A 381 -4.09 -0.21 -27.16
N VAL A 382 -4.75 -0.88 -26.22
CA VAL A 382 -4.90 -0.40 -24.85
C VAL A 382 -4.60 -1.52 -23.85
N VAL A 383 -4.06 -1.12 -22.72
CA VAL A 383 -3.96 -1.98 -21.54
C VAL A 383 -5.19 -1.73 -20.69
N VAL A 384 -5.90 -2.82 -20.39
CA VAL A 384 -7.17 -2.76 -19.65
C VAL A 384 -6.90 -2.85 -18.16
N GLY A 385 -7.35 -1.85 -17.43
CA GLY A 385 -7.30 -1.82 -15.98
C GLY A 385 -8.61 -2.28 -15.34
N ARG A 386 -8.88 -1.80 -14.15
CA ARG A 386 -10.05 -2.20 -13.36
C ARG A 386 -11.32 -1.47 -13.80
N ALA A 387 -12.46 -2.12 -13.65
CA ALA A 387 -13.75 -1.48 -13.85
C ALA A 387 -14.05 -0.49 -12.72
N ALA A 388 -14.56 0.69 -13.08
CA ALA A 388 -15.10 1.67 -12.15
C ALA A 388 -16.51 1.26 -11.68
N ALA A 389 -16.99 1.86 -10.59
CA ALA A 389 -18.30 1.54 -10.01
C ALA A 389 -19.48 1.84 -10.96
N ASP A 390 -19.29 2.73 -11.92
CA ASP A 390 -20.28 3.13 -12.94
C ASP A 390 -20.30 2.21 -14.19
N GLY A 391 -19.53 1.09 -14.18
CA GLY A 391 -19.44 0.12 -15.26
C GLY A 391 -18.45 0.51 -16.37
N ARG A 392 -17.80 1.68 -16.29
CA ARG A 392 -16.70 2.04 -17.17
C ARG A 392 -15.41 1.34 -16.75
N VAL A 393 -14.43 1.26 -17.63
CA VAL A 393 -13.17 0.57 -17.41
C VAL A 393 -12.02 1.54 -17.65
N ALA A 394 -11.06 1.57 -16.73
CA ALA A 394 -9.85 2.34 -16.90
C ALA A 394 -8.96 1.66 -17.93
N VAL A 395 -8.46 2.41 -18.91
CA VAL A 395 -7.51 1.94 -19.91
C VAL A 395 -6.33 2.89 -20.02
N THR A 396 -5.15 2.35 -20.32
CA THR A 396 -3.98 3.14 -20.70
C THR A 396 -3.60 2.81 -22.14
N GLY A 397 -3.18 3.85 -22.88
CA GLY A 397 -2.82 3.71 -24.29
C GLY A 397 -2.55 5.07 -24.90
N ARG A 398 -2.40 5.09 -26.22
CA ARG A 398 -2.22 6.33 -27.00
C ARG A 398 -3.57 7.02 -27.23
N LEU A 399 -4.10 7.61 -26.15
CA LEU A 399 -5.38 8.34 -26.12
C LEU A 399 -5.15 9.75 -25.59
N ALA A 400 -5.97 10.71 -26.03
CA ALA A 400 -5.92 12.10 -25.62
C ALA A 400 -7.29 12.58 -25.15
N GLU A 401 -7.30 13.56 -24.27
CA GLU A 401 -8.53 14.16 -23.75
C GLU A 401 -9.37 14.77 -24.87
N GLY A 402 -10.68 14.51 -24.83
CA GLY A 402 -11.63 15.01 -25.82
C GLY A 402 -11.72 14.20 -27.12
N GLU A 403 -10.89 13.18 -27.32
CA GLU A 403 -11.05 12.25 -28.44
C GLU A 403 -12.37 11.47 -28.31
N ARG A 404 -12.94 11.13 -29.45
CA ARG A 404 -14.17 10.34 -29.49
C ARG A 404 -13.85 8.89 -29.77
N ILE A 405 -14.29 8.00 -28.91
CA ILE A 405 -14.18 6.55 -29.09
C ILE A 405 -15.53 5.95 -29.49
N VAL A 406 -15.47 4.85 -30.20
CA VAL A 406 -16.69 4.07 -30.54
C VAL A 406 -17.11 3.31 -29.29
N ASP A 407 -18.25 3.72 -28.70
CA ASP A 407 -18.82 3.11 -27.50
C ASP A 407 -19.83 1.99 -27.84
N ARG A 408 -20.40 2.00 -29.04
CA ARG A 408 -21.27 0.92 -29.55
C ARG A 408 -20.92 0.59 -30.99
N GLY A 409 -21.08 -0.70 -31.34
CA GLY A 409 -20.81 -1.20 -32.69
C GLY A 409 -19.32 -1.42 -32.99
N ALA A 410 -18.41 -1.22 -32.03
CA ALA A 410 -16.97 -1.39 -32.20
C ALA A 410 -16.57 -2.76 -32.76
N PHE A 411 -17.39 -3.78 -32.53
CA PHE A 411 -17.18 -5.13 -33.09
C PHE A 411 -17.12 -5.13 -34.64
N ILE A 412 -17.91 -4.29 -35.31
CA ILE A 412 -17.93 -4.17 -36.78
C ILE A 412 -16.57 -3.68 -37.27
N LEU A 413 -16.02 -2.64 -36.63
CA LEU A 413 -14.70 -2.12 -36.98
C LEU A 413 -13.61 -3.16 -36.73
N LYS A 414 -13.72 -3.92 -35.63
CA LYS A 414 -12.81 -5.06 -35.36
C LYS A 414 -12.85 -6.08 -36.52
N THR A 415 -14.06 -6.43 -37.01
CA THR A 415 -14.20 -7.39 -38.10
C THR A 415 -13.56 -6.88 -39.38
N GLU A 416 -13.67 -5.57 -39.67
CA GLU A 416 -13.00 -4.95 -40.80
C GLU A 416 -11.47 -5.02 -40.68
N THR A 417 -10.90 -4.80 -39.48
CA THR A 417 -9.44 -4.91 -39.24
C THR A 417 -8.90 -6.32 -39.42
N LEU A 418 -9.76 -7.32 -39.27
CA LEU A 418 -9.39 -8.74 -39.40
C LEU A 418 -9.63 -9.26 -40.83
N LYS A 419 -10.32 -8.53 -41.72
CA LYS A 419 -10.61 -8.96 -43.09
C LYS A 419 -9.34 -9.26 -43.89
N ASP A 420 -8.29 -8.47 -43.74
CA ASP A 420 -7.02 -8.70 -44.40
C ASP A 420 -6.30 -9.97 -43.88
N SER A 421 -6.65 -10.43 -42.68
CA SER A 421 -6.12 -11.66 -42.09
C SER A 421 -6.99 -12.90 -42.35
N ILE A 422 -8.27 -12.71 -42.76
CA ILE A 422 -9.23 -13.79 -43.07
C ILE A 422 -9.47 -13.91 -44.58
N GLY A 423 -8.55 -13.53 -45.44
CA GLY A 423 -8.71 -13.65 -46.88
C GLY A 423 -10.00 -13.01 -47.40
N ALA A 424 -9.91 -11.98 -48.20
CA ALA A 424 -11.03 -11.29 -48.82
C ALA A 424 -11.96 -12.29 -49.58
N GLY A 425 -13.05 -12.65 -48.97
CA GLY A 425 -13.98 -13.56 -49.59
C GLY A 425 -15.28 -13.68 -48.87
N CYS A 426 -16.10 -12.63 -48.89
CA CYS A 426 -17.56 -12.71 -48.97
C CYS A 426 -18.09 -11.27 -48.91
N CYS A 427 -18.69 -10.83 -49.98
CA CYS A 427 -19.39 -9.57 -50.26
C CYS A 427 -18.60 -8.57 -51.07
N ALA A 428 -18.27 -8.91 -52.30
CA ALA A 428 -18.10 -7.97 -53.35
C ALA A 428 -19.05 -8.31 -54.52
N ASP A 429 -19.91 -7.36 -54.79
CA ASP A 429 -20.70 -7.19 -56.02
C ASP A 429 -21.86 -8.12 -56.34
N GLU A 430 -23.03 -7.78 -55.82
CA GLU A 430 -24.23 -7.72 -56.67
C GLU A 430 -24.63 -6.26 -56.84
N GLY A 431 -24.30 -5.69 -57.99
CA GLY A 431 -24.61 -4.32 -58.31
C GLY A 431 -24.18 -3.94 -59.75
N GLY A 432 -24.58 -4.72 -60.68
CA GLY A 432 -24.51 -4.37 -62.08
C GLY A 432 -25.87 -4.55 -62.74
N LEU A 433 -26.67 -3.52 -62.79
CA LEU A 433 -27.51 -3.04 -63.90
C LEU A 433 -28.16 -1.75 -63.48
#